data_67e3ea96a2fe1381451705e9f0bdd6cc
#
_entry.id   67e3ea96a2fe1381451705e9f0bdd6cc
#
_cell.length_a   1.000
_cell.length_b   1.000
_cell.length_c   1.000
_cell.angle_alpha   90.00
_cell.angle_beta   90.00
_cell.angle_gamma   90.00
#
_symmetry.space_group_name_H-M   'P 1'
#
loop_
_entity.id
_entity.type
_entity.pdbx_description
1 polymer ?
#
loop_
_entity_poly.entity_id
_entity_poly.type
_entity_poly.pdbx_seq_one_letter_code
_entity_poly.pdbx_strand_id
1 'polypeptide(L)'
;MEDFSDERDELCRRFRQSLAKPISERFYDEDELVELFDYAGDLNDDYLRMEVLLCGARFYPDSEPLRLRRAIFYNGFESDAEQKF
;
A
#
# COMPACT_ATOMS: atom_id res chain seq x y z
N MET A 1 20.87 -18.32 -3.98
CA MET A 1 21.03 -16.89 -4.00
C MET A 1 19.84 -16.16 -3.42
N GLU A 2 20.13 -15.34 -2.50
CA GLU A 2 19.10 -14.57 -1.85
C GLU A 2 18.95 -13.24 -2.48
N ASP A 3 17.76 -12.79 -2.66
CA ASP A 3 17.62 -11.42 -3.04
C ASP A 3 16.41 -10.84 -2.32
N PHE A 4 16.35 -9.54 -2.30
CA PHE A 4 15.33 -8.85 -1.54
C PHE A 4 13.96 -8.94 -2.19
N SER A 5 13.92 -9.27 -3.48
CA SER A 5 12.63 -9.38 -4.13
C SER A 5 11.83 -10.56 -3.60
N ASP A 6 12.51 -11.62 -3.16
CA ASP A 6 11.80 -12.78 -2.62
C ASP A 6 11.02 -12.42 -1.38
N GLU A 7 11.61 -11.59 -0.52
CA GLU A 7 10.92 -11.16 0.70
C GLU A 7 9.74 -10.27 0.39
N ARG A 8 9.91 -9.39 -0.58
CA ARG A 8 8.83 -8.50 -0.98
C ARG A 8 7.70 -9.27 -1.62
N ASP A 9 8.03 -10.25 -2.46
CA ASP A 9 7.03 -11.09 -3.10
C ASP A 9 6.23 -11.86 -2.06
N GLU A 10 6.91 -12.38 -1.07
CA GLU A 10 6.26 -13.13 0.00
C GLU A 10 5.33 -12.22 0.79
N LEU A 11 5.80 -11.05 1.16
CA LEU A 11 5.00 -10.10 1.91
C LEU A 11 3.77 -9.70 1.10
N CYS A 12 3.95 -9.44 -0.18
CA CYS A 12 2.85 -9.07 -1.06
C CYS A 12 1.84 -10.20 -1.18
N ARG A 13 2.32 -11.42 -1.29
CA ARG A 13 1.44 -12.58 -1.39
C ARG A 13 0.60 -12.72 -0.12
N ARG A 14 1.23 -12.57 1.03
CA ARG A 14 0.51 -12.64 2.29
C ARG A 14 -0.55 -11.54 2.39
N PHE A 15 -0.19 -10.36 1.95
CA PHE A 15 -1.14 -9.25 2.01
C PHE A 15 -2.32 -9.50 1.08
N ARG A 16 -2.07 -10.00 -0.13
CA ARG A 16 -3.15 -10.31 -1.05
C ARG A 16 -4.08 -11.36 -0.49
N GLN A 17 -3.53 -12.36 0.20
CA GLN A 17 -4.35 -13.37 0.84
C GLN A 17 -5.18 -12.76 1.95
N SER A 18 -4.66 -11.77 2.63
CA SER A 18 -5.38 -11.14 3.73
C SER A 18 -6.53 -10.26 3.24
N LEU A 19 -6.59 -9.97 1.94
CA LEU A 19 -7.70 -9.19 1.41
C LEU A 19 -9.03 -9.93 1.53
N ALA A 20 -8.99 -11.25 1.69
CA ALA A 20 -10.19 -12.04 1.94
C ALA A 20 -10.72 -11.84 3.35
N LYS A 21 -9.92 -11.27 4.24
CA LYS A 21 -10.32 -11.03 5.62
C LYS A 21 -10.73 -9.59 5.82
N PRO A 22 -11.53 -9.30 6.86
CA PRO A 22 -11.84 -7.91 7.18
C PRO A 22 -10.57 -7.14 7.48
N ILE A 23 -10.61 -5.84 7.21
CA ILE A 23 -9.43 -5.01 7.40
C ILE A 23 -8.96 -5.05 8.86
N SER A 24 -9.88 -5.23 9.79
CA SER A 24 -9.53 -5.28 11.21
C SER A 24 -8.67 -6.47 11.57
N GLU A 25 -8.56 -7.45 10.67
CA GLU A 25 -7.75 -8.65 10.91
C GLU A 25 -6.47 -8.66 10.10
N ARG A 26 -6.15 -7.55 9.44
CA ARG A 26 -4.93 -7.47 8.64
C ARG A 26 -3.84 -6.76 9.43
N PHE A 27 -3.07 -7.53 10.18
CA PHE A 27 -2.08 -6.98 11.10
C PHE A 27 -0.70 -6.96 10.42
N TYR A 28 -0.24 -5.77 10.12
CA TYR A 28 1.07 -5.54 9.50
C TYR A 28 1.76 -4.39 10.20
N ASP A 29 3.09 -4.45 10.23
CA ASP A 29 3.87 -3.36 10.81
C ASP A 29 3.84 -2.15 9.88
N GLU A 30 4.11 -1.00 10.46
CA GLU A 30 4.17 0.23 9.67
C GLU A 30 5.16 0.10 8.53
N ASP A 31 6.35 -0.43 8.83
CA ASP A 31 7.39 -0.61 7.82
C ASP A 31 6.94 -1.56 6.71
N GLU A 32 6.22 -2.59 7.08
CA GLU A 32 5.72 -3.54 6.10
C GLU A 32 4.73 -2.87 5.15
N LEU A 33 3.87 -2.02 5.68
CA LEU A 33 2.90 -1.33 4.85
C LEU A 33 3.57 -0.34 3.91
N VAL A 34 4.60 0.35 4.38
CA VAL A 34 5.37 1.24 3.52
C VAL A 34 5.99 0.47 2.38
N GLU A 35 6.61 -0.66 2.70
CA GLU A 35 7.24 -1.49 1.69
C GLU A 35 6.24 -2.04 0.69
N LEU A 36 5.09 -2.47 1.20
CA LEU A 36 4.03 -2.98 0.33
C LEU A 36 3.53 -1.92 -0.63
N PHE A 37 3.35 -0.70 -0.14
CA PHE A 37 2.88 0.38 -0.99
C PHE A 37 3.87 0.64 -2.12
N ASP A 38 5.15 0.72 -1.78
CA ASP A 38 6.17 1.00 -2.77
C ASP A 38 6.29 -0.14 -3.78
N TYR A 39 6.20 -1.37 -3.30
CA TYR A 39 6.25 -2.53 -4.18
C TYR A 39 5.05 -2.56 -5.12
N ALA A 40 3.87 -2.26 -4.60
CA ALA A 40 2.67 -2.20 -5.42
C ALA A 40 2.80 -1.11 -6.48
N GLY A 41 3.48 -0.03 -6.15
CA GLY A 41 3.75 1.01 -7.13
C GLY A 41 4.62 0.51 -8.26
N ASP A 42 5.63 -0.29 -7.94
CA ASP A 42 6.48 -0.89 -8.96
C ASP A 42 5.69 -1.83 -9.87
N LEU A 43 4.67 -2.47 -9.32
CA LEU A 43 3.81 -3.35 -10.10
C LEU A 43 2.68 -2.63 -10.82
N ASN A 44 2.56 -1.33 -10.62
CA ASN A 44 1.46 -0.53 -11.16
C ASN A 44 0.10 -1.07 -10.73
N ASP A 45 0.02 -1.55 -9.51
CA ASP A 45 -1.20 -2.14 -8.97
C ASP A 45 -1.86 -1.12 -8.04
N ASP A 46 -2.71 -0.27 -8.61
CA ASP A 46 -3.34 0.79 -7.85
C ASP A 46 -4.33 0.26 -6.81
N TYR A 47 -4.98 -0.84 -7.13
CA TYR A 47 -5.91 -1.43 -6.17
C TYR A 47 -5.17 -1.89 -4.91
N LEU A 48 -4.04 -2.54 -5.11
CA LEU A 48 -3.23 -3.00 -3.99
C LEU A 48 -2.72 -1.80 -3.18
N ARG A 49 -2.27 -0.75 -3.86
CA ARG A 49 -1.82 0.45 -3.18
C ARG A 49 -2.92 1.04 -2.30
N MET A 50 -4.13 1.09 -2.82
CA MET A 50 -5.25 1.63 -2.06
C MET A 50 -5.54 0.78 -0.83
N GLU A 51 -5.52 -0.54 -0.97
CA GLU A 51 -5.78 -1.42 0.16
C GLU A 51 -4.72 -1.27 1.24
N VAL A 52 -3.45 -1.09 0.84
CA VAL A 52 -2.39 -0.85 1.79
C VAL A 52 -2.62 0.45 2.55
N LEU A 53 -3.03 1.50 1.83
CA LEU A 53 -3.29 2.79 2.47
C LEU A 53 -4.47 2.72 3.43
N LEU A 54 -5.50 1.98 3.08
CA LEU A 54 -6.64 1.81 3.98
C LEU A 54 -6.22 1.10 5.25
N CYS A 55 -5.40 0.08 5.11
CA CYS A 55 -4.88 -0.64 6.26
C CYS A 55 -4.04 0.28 7.14
N GLY A 56 -3.20 1.10 6.52
CA GLY A 56 -2.38 2.05 7.26
C GLY A 56 -3.20 3.09 7.99
N ALA A 57 -4.26 3.58 7.35
CA ALA A 57 -5.11 4.58 7.99
C ALA A 57 -5.82 3.99 9.21
N ARG A 58 -6.12 2.70 9.17
CA ARG A 58 -6.79 2.07 10.29
C ARG A 58 -5.85 1.82 11.47
N PHE A 59 -4.66 1.31 11.20
CA PHE A 59 -3.77 0.88 12.28
C PHE A 59 -2.71 1.91 12.64
N TYR A 60 -2.33 2.75 11.69
CA TYR A 60 -1.27 3.75 11.91
C TYR A 60 -1.71 5.10 11.37
N PRO A 61 -2.79 5.67 11.94
CA PRO A 61 -3.32 6.93 11.42
C PRO A 61 -2.35 8.10 11.54
N ASP A 62 -1.40 8.00 12.48
CA ASP A 62 -0.44 9.07 12.69
C ASP A 62 0.89 8.83 11.98
N SER A 63 0.99 7.77 11.19
CA SER A 63 2.23 7.46 10.49
C SER A 63 2.51 8.49 9.41
N GLU A 64 3.63 9.19 9.53
CA GLU A 64 4.01 10.19 8.55
C GLU A 64 4.30 9.60 7.18
N PRO A 65 5.12 8.55 7.07
CA PRO A 65 5.40 7.99 5.75
C PRO A 65 4.15 7.48 5.04
N LEU A 66 3.20 6.94 5.77
CA LEU A 66 1.96 6.46 5.14
C LEU A 66 1.05 7.62 4.76
N ARG A 67 0.99 8.64 5.60
CA ARG A 67 0.20 9.82 5.28
C ARG A 67 0.74 10.53 4.04
N LEU A 68 2.06 10.62 3.94
CA LEU A 68 2.68 11.22 2.78
C LEU A 68 2.34 10.45 1.51
N ARG A 69 2.42 9.13 1.57
CA ARG A 69 2.11 8.30 0.41
C ARG A 69 0.66 8.40 0.02
N ARG A 70 -0.22 8.51 1.01
CA ARG A 70 -1.64 8.68 0.72
C ARG A 70 -1.91 10.00 0.01
N ALA A 71 -1.25 11.06 0.46
CA ALA A 71 -1.43 12.37 -0.18
C ALA A 71 -0.95 12.33 -1.62
N ILE A 72 0.19 11.72 -1.86
CA ILE A 72 0.72 11.64 -3.22
C ILE A 72 -0.19 10.80 -4.10
N PHE A 73 -0.69 9.70 -3.58
CA PHE A 73 -1.54 8.79 -4.34
C PHE A 73 -2.82 9.48 -4.78
N TYR A 74 -3.50 10.16 -3.85
CA TYR A 74 -4.76 10.82 -4.18
C TYR A 74 -4.55 12.08 -5.01
N ASN A 75 -3.44 12.78 -4.78
CA ASN A 75 -3.15 13.95 -5.62
C ASN A 75 -2.91 13.54 -7.07
N GLY A 76 -2.29 12.38 -7.27
CA GLY A 76 -2.09 11.88 -8.61
C GLY A 76 -3.40 11.66 -9.34
N PHE A 77 -4.37 11.09 -8.65
CA PHE A 77 -5.69 10.87 -9.24
C PHE A 77 -6.38 12.18 -9.55
N GLU A 78 -6.28 13.13 -8.63
CA GLU A 78 -6.92 14.43 -8.85
C GLU A 78 -6.30 15.16 -10.03
N SER A 79 -4.99 15.10 -10.14
CA SER A 79 -4.31 15.72 -11.27
C SER A 79 -4.76 15.11 -12.59
N ASP A 80 -4.88 13.80 -12.63
CA ASP A 80 -5.35 13.12 -13.83
C ASP A 80 -6.77 13.56 -14.18
N ALA A 81 -7.62 13.66 -13.18
CA ALA A 81 -8.99 14.07 -13.40
C ALA A 81 -9.06 15.49 -13.96
N GLU A 82 -8.21 16.36 -13.44
CA GLU A 82 -8.18 17.73 -13.91
C GLU A 82 -7.66 17.84 -15.32
N GLN A 83 -6.72 17.02 -15.68
CA GLN A 83 -6.15 17.07 -17.03
C GLN A 83 -7.14 16.65 -18.10
N LYS A 84 -8.18 15.96 -17.72
CA LYS A 84 -9.16 15.50 -18.68
C LYS A 84 -10.13 16.60 -19.09
N PHE A 85 -10.10 17.68 -18.40
CA PHE A 85 -10.92 18.84 -18.73
C PHE A 85 -10.07 19.93 -19.34
#